data_81d40edfe77f0c03cf058b178b2f2641
#
_entry.id   81d40edfe77f0c03cf058b178b2f2641
#
_cell.length_a   1.000
_cell.length_b   1.000
_cell.length_c   1.000
_cell.angle_alpha   90.00
_cell.angle_beta   90.00
_cell.angle_gamma   90.00
#
_symmetry.space_group_name_H-M   'P 1'
#
loop_
_entity.id
_entity.type
_entity.pdbx_description
1 polymer ?
#
loop_
_entity_poly.entity_id
_entity_poly.type
_entity_poly.pdbx_seq_one_letter_code
_entity_poly.pdbx_strand_id
1 'polypeptide(L)'
;MNLNLDIGHASRAGRKAVNEDFAAALLPEPHEAAHGAIAAIADGVSTGGMGLEAAQTTVTSVVRDYFGTPPTWDSTVSLDRVIAAQNGWLAGINRRRDPVCGLTTLTALVLRGHGWALAHVGDTRAYLLRAGELTQLTQDHV
;
A
#
# COMPACT_ATOMS: atom_id res chain seq x y z
N MET A 1 9.33 -13.69 -17.59
CA MET A 1 7.92 -14.09 -17.80
C MET A 1 7.03 -12.91 -17.47
N ASN A 2 6.19 -12.53 -18.39
CA ASN A 2 5.24 -11.46 -18.14
C ASN A 2 3.99 -12.04 -17.47
N LEU A 3 3.67 -11.54 -16.29
CA LEU A 3 2.39 -11.84 -15.65
C LEU A 3 1.27 -11.14 -16.42
N ASN A 4 0.23 -11.88 -16.72
CA ASN A 4 -1.01 -11.29 -17.20
C ASN A 4 -1.90 -11.03 -15.98
N LEU A 5 -2.10 -9.75 -15.66
CA LEU A 5 -2.85 -9.33 -14.49
C LEU A 5 -4.18 -8.71 -14.90
N ASP A 6 -5.24 -9.14 -14.25
CA ASP A 6 -6.55 -8.50 -14.31
C ASP A 6 -6.85 -7.92 -12.92
N ILE A 7 -7.17 -6.62 -12.86
CA ILE A 7 -7.28 -5.88 -11.60
C ILE A 7 -8.68 -5.31 -11.49
N GLY A 8 -9.34 -5.64 -10.38
CA GLY A 8 -10.61 -5.05 -10.00
C GLY A 8 -10.47 -4.21 -8.72
N HIS A 9 -11.26 -3.15 -8.62
CA HIS A 9 -11.23 -2.24 -7.48
C HIS A 9 -12.64 -1.81 -7.11
N ALA A 10 -12.91 -1.74 -5.81
CA ALA A 10 -14.14 -1.18 -5.27
C ALA A 10 -13.85 -0.48 -3.93
N SER A 11 -14.48 0.65 -3.71
CA SER A 11 -14.38 1.39 -2.45
C SER A 11 -15.69 2.13 -2.17
N ARG A 12 -16.05 2.21 -0.89
CA ARG A 12 -17.36 2.72 -0.52
C ARG A 12 -17.36 3.24 0.92
N ALA A 13 -17.96 4.40 1.17
CA ALA A 13 -18.05 5.00 2.50
C ALA A 13 -18.93 4.18 3.47
N GLY A 14 -19.88 3.43 2.94
CA GLY A 14 -20.85 2.73 3.77
C GLY A 14 -21.70 3.70 4.58
N ARG A 15 -21.76 3.51 5.89
CA ARG A 15 -22.50 4.38 6.81
C ARG A 15 -21.73 5.60 7.30
N LYS A 16 -20.42 5.67 7.01
CA LYS A 16 -19.58 6.79 7.42
C LYS A 16 -19.82 7.99 6.51
N ALA A 17 -19.68 9.19 7.04
CA ALA A 17 -19.79 10.43 6.27
C ALA A 17 -18.65 10.58 5.26
N VAL A 18 -17.45 10.11 5.60
CA VAL A 18 -16.24 10.17 4.77
C VAL A 18 -15.64 8.79 4.63
N ASN A 19 -15.27 8.43 3.40
CA ASN A 19 -14.48 7.24 3.13
C ASN A 19 -12.99 7.60 3.28
N GLU A 20 -12.35 7.03 4.28
CA GLU A 20 -10.93 7.28 4.57
C GLU A 20 -10.02 6.16 4.07
N ASP A 21 -10.58 5.20 3.36
CA ASP A 21 -9.83 4.16 2.69
C ASP A 21 -9.32 4.65 1.34
N PHE A 22 -8.19 4.12 0.94
CA PHE A 22 -7.65 4.36 -0.40
C PHE A 22 -6.90 3.11 -0.90
N ALA A 23 -7.05 2.84 -2.18
CA ALA A 23 -6.35 1.73 -2.84
C ALA A 23 -5.91 2.14 -4.23
N ALA A 24 -4.78 1.63 -4.66
CA ALA A 24 -4.27 1.81 -6.01
C ALA A 24 -3.43 0.62 -6.44
N ALA A 25 -3.39 0.37 -7.73
CA ALA A 25 -2.52 -0.62 -8.34
C ALA A 25 -1.86 0.00 -9.58
N LEU A 26 -0.57 -0.26 -9.76
CA LEU A 26 0.17 0.17 -10.92
C LEU A 26 0.82 -1.02 -11.62
N LEU A 27 0.59 -1.09 -12.92
CA LEU A 27 1.33 -1.96 -13.82
C LEU A 27 2.61 -1.24 -14.26
N PRO A 28 3.71 -1.99 -14.49
CA PRO A 28 4.95 -1.36 -14.92
C PRO A 28 4.85 -0.82 -16.35
N GLU A 29 5.43 0.36 -16.58
CA GLU A 29 5.75 0.80 -17.93
C GLU A 29 6.82 -0.12 -18.54
N PRO A 30 7.03 -0.12 -19.89
CA PRO A 30 8.01 -1.01 -20.51
C PRO A 30 9.42 -0.94 -19.88
N HIS A 31 9.87 0.25 -19.51
CA HIS A 31 11.17 0.44 -18.86
C HIS A 31 11.20 0.04 -17.38
N GLU A 32 10.04 -0.23 -16.79
CA GLU A 32 9.87 -0.65 -15.41
C GLU A 32 9.56 -2.15 -15.27
N ALA A 33 9.54 -2.88 -16.39
CA ALA A 33 9.08 -4.27 -16.43
C ALA A 33 9.80 -5.19 -15.42
N ALA A 34 11.06 -4.90 -15.12
CA ALA A 34 11.84 -5.66 -14.15
C ALA A 34 11.32 -5.56 -12.71
N HIS A 35 10.55 -4.51 -12.39
CA HIS A 35 9.99 -4.31 -11.05
C HIS A 35 8.72 -5.11 -10.79
N GLY A 36 8.04 -5.60 -11.84
CA GLY A 36 6.72 -6.21 -11.72
C GLY A 36 5.63 -5.19 -11.42
N ALA A 37 4.52 -5.64 -10.86
CA ALA A 37 3.37 -4.81 -10.53
C ALA A 37 3.26 -4.60 -9.03
N ILE A 38 2.65 -3.49 -8.61
CA ILE A 38 2.40 -3.18 -7.20
C ILE A 38 0.96 -2.76 -6.98
N ALA A 39 0.38 -3.22 -5.87
CA ALA A 39 -0.91 -2.76 -5.38
C ALA A 39 -0.80 -2.42 -3.90
N ALA A 40 -1.54 -1.44 -3.44
CA ALA A 40 -1.58 -1.07 -2.04
C ALA A 40 -2.96 -0.61 -1.61
N ILE A 41 -3.28 -0.87 -0.35
CA ILE A 41 -4.51 -0.44 0.30
C ILE A 41 -4.18 0.16 1.67
N ALA A 42 -4.91 1.18 2.05
CA ALA A 42 -4.74 1.86 3.33
C ALA A 42 -6.09 2.28 3.90
N ASP A 43 -6.21 2.20 5.22
CA ASP A 43 -7.34 2.68 6.00
C ASP A 43 -6.85 3.84 6.87
N GLY A 44 -7.29 5.05 6.58
CA GLY A 44 -6.91 6.24 7.31
C GLY A 44 -7.60 6.34 8.65
N VAL A 45 -6.83 6.74 9.67
CA VAL A 45 -7.33 6.96 11.02
C VAL A 45 -7.56 8.43 11.24
N SER A 46 -8.82 8.80 11.43
CA SER A 46 -9.21 10.18 11.66
C SER A 46 -9.37 10.51 13.13
N THR A 47 -8.27 10.88 13.74
CA THR A 47 -8.33 11.69 14.95
C THR A 47 -8.04 13.13 14.52
N GLY A 48 -9.07 13.90 14.16
CA GLY A 48 -8.88 15.27 13.66
C GLY A 48 -9.09 15.47 12.15
N GLY A 49 -9.56 14.46 11.40
CA GLY A 49 -10.08 14.62 10.05
C GLY A 49 -9.09 14.48 8.89
N MET A 50 -7.86 14.03 9.12
CA MET A 50 -6.82 13.92 8.09
C MET A 50 -6.49 12.47 7.70
N GLY A 51 -7.36 11.52 8.05
CA GLY A 51 -7.15 10.10 7.73
C GLY A 51 -7.16 9.82 6.24
N LEU A 52 -8.06 10.41 5.48
CA LEU A 52 -8.12 10.25 4.03
C LEU A 52 -6.85 10.77 3.36
N GLU A 53 -6.39 11.96 3.74
CA GLU A 53 -5.13 12.52 3.23
C GLU A 53 -3.96 11.58 3.52
N ALA A 54 -3.86 11.06 4.74
CA ALA A 54 -2.80 10.12 5.12
C ALA A 54 -2.86 8.83 4.28
N ALA A 55 -4.04 8.26 4.08
CA ALA A 55 -4.23 7.06 3.25
C ALA A 55 -3.86 7.32 1.78
N GLN A 56 -4.37 8.39 1.18
CA GLN A 56 -4.12 8.74 -0.22
C GLN A 56 -2.64 9.02 -0.49
N THR A 57 -2.01 9.85 0.33
CA THR A 57 -0.60 10.20 0.13
C THR A 57 0.30 9.00 0.33
N THR A 58 -0.01 8.14 1.30
CA THR A 58 0.77 6.94 1.58
C THR A 58 0.69 5.95 0.43
N VAL A 59 -0.51 5.57 -0.01
CA VAL A 59 -0.68 4.63 -1.12
C VAL A 59 -0.05 5.18 -2.41
N THR A 60 -0.35 6.43 -2.75
CA THR A 60 0.17 7.06 -3.97
C THR A 60 1.70 7.11 -3.99
N SER A 61 2.31 7.51 -2.87
CA SER A 61 3.77 7.59 -2.78
C SER A 61 4.41 6.20 -2.85
N VAL A 62 3.87 5.22 -2.13
CA VAL A 62 4.45 3.87 -2.10
C VAL A 62 4.39 3.22 -3.48
N VAL A 63 3.25 3.28 -4.18
CA VAL A 63 3.12 2.61 -5.49
C VAL A 63 3.95 3.31 -6.58
N ARG A 64 4.11 4.63 -6.52
CA ARG A 64 4.94 5.36 -7.49
C ARG A 64 6.43 5.23 -7.19
N ASP A 65 6.81 5.43 -5.94
CA ASP A 65 8.22 5.46 -5.55
C ASP A 65 8.85 4.07 -5.63
N TYR A 66 8.05 3.02 -5.54
CA TYR A 66 8.51 1.65 -5.76
C TYR A 66 9.27 1.50 -7.09
N PHE A 67 8.74 2.04 -8.17
CA PHE A 67 9.38 1.98 -9.49
C PHE A 67 10.65 2.86 -9.59
N GLY A 68 10.85 3.78 -8.68
CA GLY A 68 12.08 4.57 -8.58
C GLY A 68 13.22 3.87 -7.86
N THR A 69 12.98 2.70 -7.24
CA THR A 69 14.04 1.93 -6.62
C THR A 69 14.86 1.17 -7.66
N PRO A 70 16.15 0.87 -7.37
CA PRO A 70 16.97 0.11 -8.32
C PRO A 70 16.35 -1.25 -8.66
N PRO A 71 16.31 -1.65 -9.94
CA PRO A 71 15.74 -2.94 -10.36
C PRO A 71 16.55 -4.13 -9.85
N THR A 72 17.75 -3.91 -9.37
CA THR A 72 18.62 -4.93 -8.76
C THR A 72 18.26 -5.23 -7.31
N TRP A 73 17.45 -4.40 -6.69
CA TRP A 73 17.01 -4.64 -5.31
C TRP A 73 15.96 -5.73 -5.25
N ASP A 74 15.98 -6.50 -4.18
CA ASP A 74 14.86 -7.36 -3.82
C ASP A 74 13.62 -6.49 -3.54
N SER A 75 12.45 -6.98 -3.94
CA SER A 75 11.19 -6.24 -3.75
C SER A 75 10.89 -5.93 -2.29
N THR A 76 11.31 -6.80 -1.37
CA THR A 76 11.15 -6.55 0.07
C THR A 76 11.99 -5.36 0.54
N VAL A 77 13.21 -5.22 0.01
CA VAL A 77 14.08 -4.07 0.30
C VAL A 77 13.49 -2.79 -0.27
N SER A 78 13.00 -2.83 -1.51
CA SER A 78 12.36 -1.69 -2.14
C SER A 78 11.13 -1.22 -1.36
N LEU A 79 10.25 -2.14 -0.97
CA LEU A 79 9.08 -1.83 -0.15
C LEU A 79 9.47 -1.22 1.21
N ASP A 80 10.44 -1.82 1.89
CA ASP A 80 10.92 -1.30 3.18
C ASP A 80 11.40 0.14 3.06
N ARG A 81 12.18 0.44 2.03
CA ARG A 81 12.74 1.79 1.82
C ARG A 81 11.69 2.83 1.50
N VAL A 82 10.75 2.52 0.59
CA VAL A 82 9.72 3.50 0.23
C VAL A 82 8.72 3.71 1.36
N ILE A 83 8.39 2.67 2.12
CA ILE A 83 7.49 2.79 3.28
C ILE A 83 8.17 3.59 4.39
N ALA A 84 9.43 3.32 4.69
CA ALA A 84 10.18 4.08 5.69
C ALA A 84 10.27 5.56 5.33
N ALA A 85 10.52 5.88 4.07
CA ALA A 85 10.55 7.27 3.60
C ALA A 85 9.19 7.97 3.75
N GLN A 86 8.11 7.28 3.38
CA GLN A 86 6.75 7.83 3.53
C GLN A 86 6.37 8.00 4.99
N ASN A 87 6.72 7.04 5.85
CA ASN A 87 6.48 7.15 7.29
C ASN A 87 7.25 8.34 7.88
N GLY A 88 8.48 8.54 7.48
CA GLY A 88 9.28 9.70 7.91
C GLY A 88 8.67 11.04 7.50
N TRP A 89 8.16 11.13 6.28
CA TRP A 89 7.47 12.32 5.79
C TRP A 89 6.18 12.59 6.58
N LEU A 90 5.34 11.58 6.76
CA LEU A 90 4.07 11.71 7.50
C LEU A 90 4.31 12.04 8.97
N ALA A 91 5.29 11.40 9.60
CA ALA A 91 5.68 11.70 10.98
C ALA A 91 6.20 13.14 11.11
N GLY A 92 6.94 13.63 10.13
CA GLY A 92 7.41 15.02 10.08
C GLY A 92 6.29 16.04 10.02
N ILE A 93 5.25 15.77 9.23
CA ILE A 93 4.04 16.60 9.18
C ILE A 93 3.30 16.55 10.51
N ASN A 94 3.10 15.36 11.07
CA ASN A 94 2.35 15.17 12.32
C ASN A 94 3.03 15.82 13.53
N ARG A 95 4.35 15.95 13.54
CA ARG A 95 5.05 16.69 14.60
C ARG A 95 4.65 18.17 14.69
N ARG A 96 4.14 18.74 13.60
CA ARG A 96 3.66 20.13 13.52
C ARG A 96 2.17 20.25 13.81
N ARG A 97 1.50 19.14 14.10
CA ARG A 97 0.07 19.08 14.36
C ARG A 97 -0.21 18.72 15.82
N ASP A 98 -1.08 19.47 16.46
CA ASP A 98 -1.54 19.20 17.82
C ASP A 98 -3.08 19.33 17.85
N PRO A 99 -3.81 18.21 18.05
CA PRO A 99 -3.34 16.83 18.17
C PRO A 99 -2.85 16.24 16.82
N VAL A 100 -2.10 15.15 16.87
CA VAL A 100 -1.74 14.33 15.70
C VAL A 100 -3.02 13.87 14.99
N CYS A 101 -3.13 14.11 13.69
CA CYS A 101 -4.40 13.92 13.01
C CYS A 101 -4.34 13.17 11.67
N GLY A 102 -3.18 12.69 11.26
CA GLY A 102 -3.04 11.95 10.01
C GLY A 102 -2.24 10.66 10.20
N LEU A 103 -2.95 9.55 10.47
CA LEU A 103 -2.38 8.21 10.56
C LEU A 103 -3.07 7.31 9.56
N THR A 104 -2.41 6.23 9.15
CA THR A 104 -2.99 5.24 8.26
C THR A 104 -2.37 3.86 8.45
N THR A 105 -3.16 2.83 8.18
CA THR A 105 -2.66 1.48 7.95
C THR A 105 -2.09 1.39 6.54
N LEU A 106 -1.40 0.32 6.23
CA LEU A 106 -0.94 0.03 4.88
C LEU A 106 -0.72 -1.47 4.69
N THR A 107 -1.22 -1.98 3.57
CA THR A 107 -0.84 -3.29 3.05
C THR A 107 -0.46 -3.11 1.58
N ALA A 108 0.77 -3.47 1.22
CA ALA A 108 1.29 -3.34 -0.13
C ALA A 108 1.78 -4.70 -0.65
N LEU A 109 1.42 -5.03 -1.87
CA LEU A 109 1.75 -6.27 -2.55
C LEU A 109 2.51 -5.98 -3.83
N VAL A 110 3.66 -6.63 -4.02
CA VAL A 110 4.41 -6.66 -5.27
C VAL A 110 4.30 -8.04 -5.88
N LEU A 111 3.96 -8.10 -7.17
CA LEU A 111 4.00 -9.31 -7.98
C LEU A 111 5.11 -9.15 -9.01
N ARG A 112 6.14 -9.98 -8.92
CA ARG A 112 7.35 -9.87 -9.73
C ARG A 112 7.83 -11.24 -10.19
N GLY A 113 7.78 -11.49 -11.50
CA GLY A 113 8.10 -12.80 -12.03
C GLY A 113 7.19 -13.88 -11.43
N HIS A 114 7.76 -14.91 -10.86
CA HIS A 114 7.04 -15.98 -10.16
C HIS A 114 6.89 -15.75 -8.67
N GLY A 115 7.40 -14.62 -8.18
CA GLY A 115 7.41 -14.31 -6.76
C GLY A 115 6.48 -13.18 -6.40
N TRP A 116 6.28 -13.02 -5.10
CA TRP A 116 5.54 -11.90 -4.54
C TRP A 116 6.19 -11.45 -3.24
N ALA A 117 5.98 -10.19 -2.89
CA ALA A 117 6.40 -9.60 -1.64
C ALA A 117 5.25 -8.81 -1.04
N LEU A 118 5.09 -8.87 0.26
CA LEU A 118 4.02 -8.22 0.99
C LEU A 118 4.60 -7.41 2.15
N ALA A 119 4.20 -6.15 2.26
CA ALA A 119 4.48 -5.30 3.42
C ALA A 119 3.16 -4.92 4.08
N HIS A 120 3.14 -4.91 5.41
CA HIS A 120 1.89 -4.76 6.14
C HIS A 120 2.07 -4.03 7.46
N VAL A 121 1.23 -3.03 7.70
CA VAL A 121 1.12 -2.29 8.95
C VAL A 121 -0.36 -2.03 9.24
N GLY A 122 -0.85 -2.54 10.36
CA GLY A 122 -2.22 -2.31 10.80
C GLY A 122 -3.14 -3.52 10.62
N ASP A 123 -4.39 -3.28 10.26
CA ASP A 123 -5.44 -4.29 10.14
C ASP A 123 -6.11 -4.35 8.75
N THR A 124 -5.57 -3.66 7.76
CA THR A 124 -5.89 -3.97 6.37
C THR A 124 -5.34 -5.36 6.03
N ARG A 125 -6.03 -6.11 5.19
CA ARG A 125 -5.71 -7.53 4.98
C ARG A 125 -5.48 -7.87 3.53
N ALA A 126 -4.62 -8.84 3.31
CA ALA A 126 -4.42 -9.47 2.01
C ALA A 126 -4.75 -10.97 2.11
N TYR A 127 -5.46 -11.47 1.11
CA TYR A 127 -5.85 -12.87 1.00
C TYR A 127 -5.38 -13.45 -0.31
N LEU A 128 -4.99 -14.71 -0.29
CA LEU A 128 -4.72 -15.49 -1.49
C LEU A 128 -5.84 -16.50 -1.67
N LEU A 129 -6.52 -16.44 -2.82
CA LEU A 129 -7.42 -17.49 -3.25
C LEU A 129 -6.72 -18.32 -4.35
N ARG A 130 -6.42 -19.56 -4.05
CA ARG A 130 -5.75 -20.49 -4.97
C ARG A 130 -6.39 -21.86 -4.88
N ALA A 131 -6.73 -22.41 -6.03
CA ALA A 131 -7.32 -23.75 -6.11
C ALA A 131 -8.54 -23.94 -5.20
N GLY A 132 -9.37 -22.91 -5.06
CA GLY A 132 -10.57 -22.94 -4.21
C GLY A 132 -10.31 -22.73 -2.72
N GLU A 133 -9.06 -22.55 -2.30
CA GLU A 133 -8.68 -22.31 -0.91
C GLU A 133 -8.33 -20.85 -0.67
N LEU A 134 -8.94 -20.24 0.35
CA LEU A 134 -8.69 -18.86 0.77
C LEU A 134 -7.76 -18.83 1.98
N THR A 135 -6.62 -18.14 1.83
CA THR A 135 -5.63 -18.00 2.89
C THR A 135 -5.42 -16.51 3.21
N GLN A 136 -5.51 -16.14 4.47
CA GLN A 136 -5.12 -14.80 4.92
C GLN A 136 -3.60 -14.73 5.01
N LEU A 137 -2.98 -13.77 4.32
CA LEU A 137 -1.53 -13.60 4.28
C LEU A 137 -1.01 -12.65 5.34
N THR A 138 -1.86 -11.80 5.89
CA THR A 138 -1.51 -10.77 6.88
C THR A 138 -1.99 -11.16 8.27
N GLN A 139 -1.33 -10.62 9.29
CA GLN A 139 -1.76 -10.70 10.67
C GLN A 139 -2.09 -9.29 11.17
N ASP A 140 -3.29 -9.09 11.69
CA ASP A 140 -3.71 -7.79 12.20
C ASP A 140 -2.80 -7.29 13.32
N HIS A 141 -2.40 -6.04 13.22
CA HIS A 141 -1.77 -5.31 14.33
C HIS A 141 -2.85 -4.51 15.04
N VAL A 142 -3.02 -4.76 16.28
CA VAL A 142 -4.00 -4.08 17.15
C VAL A 142 -3.32 -3.27 18.25
#